data_6725baaa674059b08a24bd70a250a33d
#
_entry.id   6725baaa674059b08a24bd70a250a33d
#
_cell.length_a   1.000
_cell.length_b   1.000
_cell.length_c   1.000
_cell.angle_alpha   90.00
_cell.angle_beta   90.00
_cell.angle_gamma   90.00
#
_symmetry.space_group_name_H-M   'P 1'
#
loop_
_entity.id
_entity.type
_entity.pdbx_description
1 polymer ?
#
loop_
_entity_poly.entity_id
_entity_poly.type
_entity_poly.pdbx_seq_one_letter_code
_entity_poly.pdbx_strand_id
1 'polypeptide(L)'
;MSWNSLPEIANAMVEKGRGILAADESTPTCTKRFDSIGVESTEANRNAYRDMLFSTPGMEEFISGVILFDETLRQSTVKDNTPYPVYLTKLGVIPGIKVDKGAHPLPGSDGEKITEGLDGLDARLKEYFNLGARFSKWRAVITIGESSPSSTCVTANAHALARYAALCQENGLVPIVEPEILMDGSHTIEDSFVITEEVLHTTFYELYGQDVLLEGMVLKPNMVLSGYECSEKASVEDVAELTVTVLKRCVPSAVPGIAFLSGGQSDEDA
;
A
#
# COMPACT_ATOMS: atom_id res chain seq x y z
N MET A 1 13.48 -1.59 20.07
CA MET A 1 13.55 -2.89 19.38
C MET A 1 14.48 -2.74 18.20
N SER A 2 15.35 -3.70 17.92
CA SER A 2 16.19 -3.71 16.71
C SER A 2 15.63 -4.80 15.80
N TRP A 3 15.11 -4.41 14.63
CA TRP A 3 14.72 -5.35 13.58
C TRP A 3 15.95 -5.63 12.72
N ASN A 4 16.37 -6.90 12.64
CA ASN A 4 17.67 -7.29 12.09
C ASN A 4 17.56 -7.96 10.70
N SER A 5 16.37 -8.33 10.27
CA SER A 5 16.15 -8.96 8.97
C SER A 5 14.79 -8.57 8.36
N LEU A 6 14.68 -8.69 7.03
CA LEU A 6 13.43 -8.44 6.32
C LEU A 6 12.27 -9.32 6.81
N PRO A 7 12.46 -10.65 7.04
CA PRO A 7 11.39 -11.48 7.58
C PRO A 7 10.94 -11.07 8.99
N GLU A 8 11.86 -10.64 9.87
CA GLU A 8 11.49 -10.14 11.20
C GLU A 8 10.62 -8.87 11.11
N ILE A 9 10.99 -7.94 10.23
CA ILE A 9 10.21 -6.72 10.00
C ILE A 9 8.84 -7.07 9.44
N ALA A 10 8.78 -7.90 8.38
CA ALA A 10 7.54 -8.28 7.73
C ALA A 10 6.56 -8.97 8.70
N ASN A 11 7.05 -9.91 9.52
CA ASN A 11 6.24 -10.55 10.55
C ASN A 11 5.75 -9.56 11.63
N ALA A 12 6.60 -8.63 12.06
CA ALA A 12 6.19 -7.61 13.01
C ALA A 12 5.15 -6.64 12.45
N MET A 13 5.19 -6.35 11.14
CA MET A 13 4.18 -5.51 10.47
C MET A 13 2.78 -6.13 10.48
N VAL A 14 2.70 -7.46 10.42
CA VAL A 14 1.43 -8.22 10.37
C VAL A 14 1.12 -8.97 11.67
N GLU A 15 1.69 -8.50 12.77
CA GLU A 15 1.45 -9.08 14.08
C GLU A 15 -0.04 -9.08 14.43
N LYS A 16 -0.51 -10.19 15.00
CA LYS A 16 -1.93 -10.37 15.34
C LYS A 16 -2.44 -9.28 16.29
N GLY A 17 -3.55 -8.67 15.91
CA GLY A 17 -4.21 -7.62 16.70
C GLY A 17 -3.68 -6.22 16.45
N ARG A 18 -2.72 -6.06 15.54
CA ARG A 18 -2.16 -4.76 15.14
C ARG A 18 -2.28 -4.57 13.63
N GLY A 19 -2.53 -3.35 13.21
CA GLY A 19 -2.65 -2.97 11.81
C GLY A 19 -1.59 -1.97 11.36
N ILE A 20 -1.55 -1.68 10.07
CA ILE A 20 -0.67 -0.68 9.48
C ILE A 20 -1.48 0.60 9.23
N LEU A 21 -1.06 1.72 9.82
CA LEU A 21 -1.68 3.01 9.59
C LEU A 21 -1.17 3.62 8.28
N ALA A 22 -2.07 3.83 7.32
CA ALA A 22 -1.77 4.57 6.10
C ALA A 22 -1.93 6.07 6.36
N ALA A 23 -0.80 6.77 6.52
CA ALA A 23 -0.71 8.22 6.70
C ALA A 23 0.15 8.86 5.60
N ASP A 24 0.07 8.29 4.38
CA ASP A 24 0.93 8.58 3.24
C ASP A 24 0.24 9.41 2.15
N GLU A 25 -0.88 10.07 2.48
CA GLU A 25 -1.58 10.93 1.54
C GLU A 25 -0.62 12.01 0.99
N SER A 26 -0.61 12.12 -0.34
CA SER A 26 0.16 13.17 -1.00
C SER A 26 -0.37 14.56 -0.65
N THR A 27 0.43 15.59 -0.86
CA THR A 27 0.01 16.98 -0.63
C THR A 27 -1.32 17.31 -1.32
N PRO A 28 -1.56 16.98 -2.62
CA PRO A 28 -2.87 17.21 -3.25
C PRO A 28 -4.02 16.47 -2.56
N THR A 29 -3.78 15.27 -2.06
CA THR A 29 -4.81 14.49 -1.33
C THR A 29 -5.13 15.13 0.01
N CYS A 30 -4.11 15.56 0.78
CA CYS A 30 -4.32 16.32 2.01
C CYS A 30 -5.07 17.62 1.75
N THR A 31 -4.69 18.37 0.70
CA THR A 31 -5.37 19.62 0.31
C THR A 31 -6.86 19.36 0.08
N LYS A 32 -7.20 18.35 -0.74
CA LYS A 32 -8.61 18.02 -1.00
C LYS A 32 -9.40 17.68 0.28
N ARG A 33 -8.77 16.99 1.24
CA ARG A 33 -9.40 16.69 2.54
C ARG A 33 -9.56 17.94 3.40
N PHE A 34 -8.53 18.79 3.46
CA PHE A 34 -8.56 20.02 4.25
C PHE A 34 -9.57 21.06 3.69
N ASP A 35 -9.69 21.16 2.37
CA ASP A 35 -10.68 22.00 1.71
C ASP A 35 -12.12 21.63 2.13
N SER A 36 -12.40 20.33 2.31
CA SER A 36 -13.73 19.87 2.74
C SER A 36 -14.12 20.32 4.16
N ILE A 37 -13.14 20.70 4.97
CA ILE A 37 -13.33 21.20 6.36
C ILE A 37 -12.89 22.65 6.53
N GLY A 38 -12.59 23.37 5.43
CA GLY A 38 -12.22 24.77 5.44
C GLY A 38 -10.84 25.06 6.07
N VAL A 39 -9.91 24.10 6.05
CA VAL A 39 -8.54 24.25 6.58
C VAL A 39 -7.56 24.43 5.43
N GLU A 40 -6.69 25.44 5.52
CA GLU A 40 -5.63 25.66 4.53
C GLU A 40 -4.57 24.54 4.60
N SER A 41 -4.15 24.03 3.43
CA SER A 41 -3.14 22.96 3.32
C SER A 41 -1.71 23.53 3.39
N THR A 42 -1.35 24.15 4.51
CA THR A 42 0.03 24.56 4.79
C THR A 42 0.86 23.35 5.26
N GLU A 43 2.18 23.44 5.17
CA GLU A 43 3.08 22.44 5.73
C GLU A 43 2.84 22.22 7.23
N ALA A 44 2.64 23.33 7.99
CA ALA A 44 2.36 23.27 9.42
C ALA A 44 1.04 22.54 9.73
N ASN A 45 -0.02 22.80 8.97
CA ASN A 45 -1.30 22.12 9.15
C ASN A 45 -1.23 20.63 8.77
N ARG A 46 -0.50 20.27 7.71
CA ARG A 46 -0.25 18.87 7.37
C ARG A 46 0.57 18.18 8.45
N ASN A 47 1.60 18.83 8.99
CA ASN A 47 2.36 18.30 10.12
C ASN A 47 1.47 18.10 11.35
N ALA A 48 0.66 19.08 11.72
CA ALA A 48 -0.27 18.97 12.86
C ALA A 48 -1.27 17.82 12.70
N TYR A 49 -1.79 17.61 11.48
CA TYR A 49 -2.65 16.48 11.15
C TYR A 49 -1.93 15.14 11.38
N ARG A 50 -0.71 14.98 10.91
CA ARG A 50 0.11 13.78 11.11
C ARG A 50 0.47 13.58 12.59
N ASP A 51 0.86 14.66 13.27
CA ASP A 51 1.20 14.63 14.69
C ASP A 51 0.03 14.14 15.54
N MET A 52 -1.18 14.63 15.25
CA MET A 52 -2.40 14.18 15.92
C MET A 52 -2.58 12.66 15.81
N LEU A 53 -2.35 12.07 14.64
CA LEU A 53 -2.47 10.62 14.43
C LEU A 53 -1.40 9.85 15.21
N PHE A 54 -0.14 10.32 15.14
CA PHE A 54 0.99 9.58 15.69
C PHE A 54 1.17 9.77 17.20
N SER A 55 0.70 10.90 17.75
CA SER A 55 0.81 11.20 19.18
C SER A 55 -0.43 10.82 20.00
N THR A 56 -1.43 10.20 19.36
CA THR A 56 -2.60 9.68 20.08
C THR A 56 -2.17 8.62 21.08
N PRO A 57 -2.43 8.81 22.38
CA PRO A 57 -2.03 7.86 23.40
C PRO A 57 -2.64 6.47 23.17
N GLY A 58 -1.81 5.42 23.26
CA GLY A 58 -2.23 4.02 23.06
C GLY A 58 -2.27 3.59 21.60
N MET A 59 -1.95 4.46 20.63
CA MET A 59 -1.90 4.11 19.22
C MET A 59 -0.99 2.90 18.97
N GLU A 60 0.12 2.83 19.66
CA GLU A 60 1.10 1.75 19.56
C GLU A 60 0.58 0.37 19.98
N GLU A 61 -0.52 0.29 20.70
CA GLU A 61 -1.15 -0.98 21.06
C GLU A 61 -1.86 -1.64 19.87
N PHE A 62 -2.30 -0.83 18.90
CA PHE A 62 -3.09 -1.26 17.75
C PHE A 62 -2.37 -1.11 16.41
N ILE A 63 -1.30 -0.31 16.36
CA ILE A 63 -0.57 0.00 15.12
C ILE A 63 0.83 -0.60 15.17
N SER A 64 1.12 -1.48 14.23
CA SER A 64 2.44 -2.12 14.06
C SER A 64 3.39 -1.27 13.23
N GLY A 65 2.87 -0.53 12.25
CA GLY A 65 3.66 0.29 11.35
C GLY A 65 2.88 1.47 10.80
N VAL A 66 3.57 2.51 10.36
CA VAL A 66 2.97 3.71 9.76
C VAL A 66 3.61 3.97 8.41
N ILE A 67 2.79 4.07 7.35
CA ILE A 67 3.24 4.51 6.04
C ILE A 67 3.28 6.04 6.04
N LEU A 68 4.46 6.62 5.92
CA LEU A 68 4.67 8.06 5.87
C LEU A 68 4.73 8.57 4.42
N PHE A 69 4.40 9.85 4.24
CA PHE A 69 4.73 10.59 3.02
C PHE A 69 6.14 11.19 3.14
N ASP A 70 6.81 11.51 2.03
CA ASP A 70 8.20 12.02 2.03
C ASP A 70 8.36 13.27 2.91
N GLU A 71 7.45 14.24 2.80
CA GLU A 71 7.43 15.43 3.67
C GLU A 71 7.41 15.04 5.15
N THR A 72 6.54 14.11 5.51
CA THR A 72 6.33 13.70 6.91
C THR A 72 7.51 12.90 7.47
N LEU A 73 8.15 12.07 6.66
CA LEU A 73 9.35 11.32 7.07
C LEU A 73 10.48 12.26 7.52
N ARG A 74 10.52 13.48 6.96
CA ARG A 74 11.52 14.53 7.26
C ARG A 74 11.10 15.48 8.36
N GLN A 75 9.85 15.42 8.80
CA GLN A 75 9.30 16.27 9.85
C GLN A 75 9.46 15.65 11.24
N SER A 76 9.07 16.42 12.24
CA SER A 76 9.21 16.08 13.66
C SER A 76 7.89 16.35 14.38
N THR A 77 7.74 15.74 15.55
CA THR A 77 6.63 15.98 16.46
C THR A 77 6.50 17.45 16.82
N VAL A 78 5.26 17.94 16.92
CA VAL A 78 4.97 19.35 17.22
C VAL A 78 5.41 19.72 18.64
N LYS A 79 5.31 18.78 19.58
CA LYS A 79 5.54 19.02 21.01
C LYS A 79 7.01 19.18 21.38
N ASP A 80 7.85 18.25 20.96
CA ASP A 80 9.24 18.12 21.43
C ASP A 80 10.27 18.07 20.29
N ASN A 81 9.83 18.29 19.05
CA ASN A 81 10.66 18.30 17.85
C ASN A 81 11.48 17.00 17.64
N THR A 82 10.92 15.87 18.04
CA THR A 82 11.51 14.56 17.79
C THR A 82 11.20 14.11 16.35
N PRO A 83 12.19 13.73 15.51
CA PRO A 83 11.91 13.21 14.16
C PRO A 83 10.93 12.05 14.19
N TYR A 84 9.92 12.04 13.30
CA TYR A 84 8.87 11.00 13.34
C TYR A 84 9.40 9.57 13.27
N PRO A 85 10.40 9.21 12.45
CA PRO A 85 10.92 7.85 12.48
C PRO A 85 11.51 7.44 13.85
N VAL A 86 12.15 8.39 14.54
CA VAL A 86 12.68 8.17 15.89
C VAL A 86 11.56 8.04 16.91
N TYR A 87 10.55 8.90 16.81
CA TYR A 87 9.38 8.89 17.70
C TYR A 87 8.62 7.56 17.59
N LEU A 88 8.26 7.16 16.39
CA LEU A 88 7.54 5.90 16.13
C LEU A 88 8.35 4.68 16.59
N THR A 89 9.64 4.64 16.29
CA THR A 89 10.53 3.54 16.73
C THR A 89 10.58 3.41 18.25
N LYS A 90 10.59 4.53 19.00
CA LYS A 90 10.54 4.52 20.48
C LYS A 90 9.25 3.90 21.01
N LEU A 91 8.14 4.06 20.30
CA LEU A 91 6.85 3.45 20.63
C LEU A 91 6.76 1.97 20.19
N GLY A 92 7.77 1.44 19.51
CA GLY A 92 7.72 0.08 18.94
C GLY A 92 6.88 -0.01 17.66
N VAL A 93 6.62 1.12 17.02
CA VAL A 93 5.91 1.22 15.73
C VAL A 93 6.92 1.36 14.60
N ILE A 94 6.76 0.59 13.54
CA ILE A 94 7.72 0.52 12.43
C ILE A 94 7.46 1.69 11.47
N PRO A 95 8.44 2.57 11.20
CA PRO A 95 8.30 3.63 10.21
C PRO A 95 8.41 3.07 8.79
N GLY A 96 7.50 3.46 7.92
CA GLY A 96 7.50 3.14 6.51
C GLY A 96 7.36 4.37 5.64
N ILE A 97 7.49 4.20 4.31
CA ILE A 97 7.51 5.29 3.35
C ILE A 97 6.81 4.91 2.04
N LYS A 98 5.92 5.79 1.56
CA LYS A 98 5.39 5.73 0.20
C LYS A 98 6.46 6.19 -0.79
N VAL A 99 6.81 5.34 -1.75
CA VAL A 99 7.92 5.62 -2.69
C VAL A 99 7.49 5.78 -4.15
N ASP A 100 6.28 5.36 -4.52
CA ASP A 100 5.74 5.64 -5.85
C ASP A 100 5.52 7.14 -6.08
N LYS A 101 5.54 7.53 -7.33
CA LYS A 101 5.30 8.92 -7.79
C LYS A 101 3.90 9.11 -8.39
N GLY A 102 3.00 8.15 -8.18
CA GLY A 102 1.62 8.19 -8.67
C GLY A 102 1.41 7.42 -9.96
N ALA A 103 0.13 7.25 -10.28
CA ALA A 103 -0.32 6.55 -11.48
C ALA A 103 -0.52 7.57 -12.62
N HIS A 104 0.09 7.29 -13.76
CA HIS A 104 0.09 8.10 -14.98
C HIS A 104 -0.58 7.34 -16.12
N PRO A 105 -1.08 8.01 -17.16
CA PRO A 105 -1.63 7.33 -18.32
C PRO A 105 -0.63 6.33 -18.93
N LEU A 106 -1.08 5.11 -19.20
CA LEU A 106 -0.29 4.11 -19.88
C LEU A 106 -0.29 4.43 -21.38
N PRO A 107 0.87 4.69 -22.01
CA PRO A 107 0.93 4.99 -23.43
C PRO A 107 0.36 3.85 -24.29
N GLY A 108 -0.46 4.20 -25.28
CA GLY A 108 -1.06 3.23 -26.20
C GLY A 108 -2.30 2.51 -25.66
N SER A 109 -2.79 2.89 -24.49
CA SER A 109 -4.05 2.38 -23.94
C SER A 109 -5.06 3.51 -23.71
N ASP A 110 -6.35 3.16 -23.66
CA ASP A 110 -7.43 4.10 -23.37
C ASP A 110 -7.82 4.01 -21.89
N GLY A 111 -7.40 5.03 -21.13
CA GLY A 111 -7.76 5.17 -19.71
C GLY A 111 -6.95 4.34 -18.71
N GLU A 112 -6.14 3.39 -19.14
CA GLU A 112 -5.30 2.59 -18.24
C GLU A 112 -4.11 3.39 -17.70
N LYS A 113 -3.55 2.93 -16.60
CA LYS A 113 -2.48 3.64 -15.88
C LYS A 113 -1.28 2.73 -15.61
N ILE A 114 -0.12 3.38 -15.56
CA ILE A 114 1.13 2.82 -15.04
C ILE A 114 1.60 3.64 -13.85
N THR A 115 2.03 2.99 -12.79
CA THR A 115 2.62 3.69 -11.64
C THR A 115 4.10 3.93 -11.88
N GLU A 116 4.52 5.17 -11.72
CA GLU A 116 5.89 5.61 -11.94
C GLU A 116 6.66 5.80 -10.63
N GLY A 117 8.00 5.96 -10.74
CA GLY A 117 8.87 6.26 -9.60
C GLY A 117 10.09 5.35 -9.46
N LEU A 118 10.34 4.44 -10.42
CA LEU A 118 11.53 3.57 -10.40
C LEU A 118 12.84 4.33 -10.66
N ASP A 119 12.78 5.41 -11.46
CA ASP A 119 13.96 6.20 -11.76
C ASP A 119 14.53 6.86 -10.50
N GLY A 120 15.79 6.55 -10.22
CA GLY A 120 16.49 7.03 -9.03
C GLY A 120 15.96 6.46 -7.71
N LEU A 121 15.17 5.39 -7.73
CA LEU A 121 14.57 4.80 -6.54
C LEU A 121 15.63 4.24 -5.58
N ASP A 122 16.66 3.58 -6.08
CA ASP A 122 17.75 3.04 -5.25
C ASP A 122 18.36 4.11 -4.33
N ALA A 123 18.71 5.27 -4.87
CA ALA A 123 19.26 6.37 -4.08
C ALA A 123 18.29 6.89 -3.01
N ARG A 124 16.98 6.98 -3.37
CA ARG A 124 15.94 7.39 -2.40
C ARG A 124 15.74 6.37 -1.30
N LEU A 125 15.78 5.07 -1.62
CA LEU A 125 15.62 4.01 -0.62
C LEU A 125 16.78 4.01 0.38
N LYS A 126 18.02 4.22 -0.07
CA LYS A 126 19.19 4.39 0.81
C LYS A 126 19.00 5.57 1.77
N GLU A 127 18.54 6.69 1.25
CA GLU A 127 18.24 7.87 2.07
C GLU A 127 17.15 7.58 3.09
N TYR A 128 16.02 7.00 2.68
CA TYR A 128 14.90 6.68 3.55
C TYR A 128 15.26 5.66 4.65
N PHE A 129 16.07 4.66 4.31
CA PHE A 129 16.58 3.73 5.31
C PHE A 129 17.43 4.46 6.37
N ASN A 130 18.31 5.38 5.94
CA ASN A 130 19.14 6.18 6.84
C ASN A 130 18.30 7.13 7.71
N LEU A 131 17.18 7.63 7.21
CA LEU A 131 16.22 8.43 7.97
C LEU A 131 15.40 7.60 8.97
N GLY A 132 15.46 6.29 8.90
CA GLY A 132 14.83 5.38 9.85
C GLY A 132 13.68 4.56 9.31
N ALA A 133 13.30 4.67 8.03
CA ALA A 133 12.32 3.79 7.40
C ALA A 133 12.79 2.33 7.42
N ARG A 134 11.86 1.39 7.59
CA ARG A 134 12.12 -0.06 7.60
C ARG A 134 11.23 -0.82 6.62
N PHE A 135 10.19 -0.18 6.11
CA PHE A 135 9.39 -0.71 5.03
C PHE A 135 9.00 0.40 4.05
N SER A 136 8.55 0.02 2.90
CA SER A 136 8.08 0.93 1.86
C SER A 136 6.75 0.47 1.28
N LYS A 137 6.07 1.36 0.54
CA LYS A 137 4.82 1.03 -0.14
C LYS A 137 4.82 1.60 -1.56
N TRP A 138 4.34 0.79 -2.50
CA TRP A 138 4.10 1.15 -3.89
C TRP A 138 2.75 0.60 -4.33
N ARG A 139 1.90 1.49 -4.83
CA ARG A 139 0.55 1.17 -5.29
C ARG A 139 0.49 1.19 -6.81
N ALA A 140 0.11 0.08 -7.42
CA ALA A 140 -0.40 0.04 -8.79
C ALA A 140 -1.92 0.12 -8.76
N VAL A 141 -2.52 0.78 -9.76
CA VAL A 141 -3.97 0.88 -9.89
C VAL A 141 -4.41 0.30 -11.23
N ILE A 142 -5.38 -0.61 -11.18
CA ILE A 142 -5.90 -1.35 -12.33
C ILE A 142 -7.41 -1.15 -12.37
N THR A 143 -7.94 -0.77 -13.52
CA THR A 143 -9.37 -0.52 -13.72
C THR A 143 -9.99 -1.67 -14.50
N ILE A 144 -11.19 -2.10 -14.12
CA ILE A 144 -12.01 -3.04 -14.88
C ILE A 144 -12.95 -2.28 -15.79
N GLY A 145 -13.00 -2.63 -17.07
CA GLY A 145 -13.89 -2.07 -18.07
C GLY A 145 -14.14 -3.04 -19.21
N GLU A 146 -14.85 -2.62 -20.25
CA GLU A 146 -15.24 -3.48 -21.38
C GLU A 146 -14.04 -4.18 -22.06
N SER A 147 -12.89 -3.51 -22.14
CA SER A 147 -11.63 -4.03 -22.69
C SER A 147 -10.43 -3.82 -21.77
N SER A 148 -10.67 -3.59 -20.50
CA SER A 148 -9.64 -3.36 -19.47
C SER A 148 -9.80 -4.36 -18.31
N PRO A 149 -8.71 -4.76 -17.66
CA PRO A 149 -7.33 -4.39 -17.97
C PRO A 149 -6.79 -5.11 -19.21
N SER A 150 -5.94 -4.43 -19.97
CA SER A 150 -5.15 -5.08 -21.03
C SER A 150 -4.01 -5.90 -20.40
N SER A 151 -3.55 -6.93 -21.11
CA SER A 151 -2.38 -7.70 -20.67
C SER A 151 -1.12 -6.82 -20.53
N THR A 152 -1.01 -5.75 -21.34
CA THR A 152 0.06 -4.77 -21.22
C THR A 152 -0.01 -4.02 -19.89
N CYS A 153 -1.20 -3.57 -19.48
CA CYS A 153 -1.40 -2.88 -18.21
C CYS A 153 -1.03 -3.78 -17.02
N VAL A 154 -1.54 -5.01 -17.02
CA VAL A 154 -1.29 -5.99 -15.95
C VAL A 154 0.21 -6.29 -15.86
N THR A 155 0.85 -6.65 -16.99
CA THR A 155 2.28 -7.04 -17.01
C THR A 155 3.18 -5.87 -16.64
N ALA A 156 2.95 -4.67 -17.19
CA ALA A 156 3.79 -3.51 -16.91
C ALA A 156 3.75 -3.09 -15.43
N ASN A 157 2.56 -3.09 -14.81
CA ASN A 157 2.42 -2.79 -13.39
C ASN A 157 3.00 -3.89 -12.50
N ALA A 158 2.79 -5.16 -12.83
CA ALA A 158 3.36 -6.29 -12.11
C ALA A 158 4.90 -6.26 -12.14
N HIS A 159 5.48 -5.99 -13.32
CA HIS A 159 6.92 -5.84 -13.49
C HIS A 159 7.48 -4.64 -12.68
N ALA A 160 6.78 -3.51 -12.68
CA ALA A 160 7.16 -2.35 -11.88
C ALA A 160 7.13 -2.66 -10.37
N LEU A 161 6.10 -3.37 -9.89
CA LEU A 161 5.99 -3.82 -8.50
C LEU A 161 7.13 -4.76 -8.11
N ALA A 162 7.48 -5.71 -8.98
CA ALA A 162 8.56 -6.65 -8.71
C ALA A 162 9.94 -5.96 -8.65
N ARG A 163 10.24 -5.07 -9.61
CA ARG A 163 11.46 -4.26 -9.60
C ARG A 163 11.57 -3.38 -8.36
N TYR A 164 10.47 -2.73 -8.00
CA TYR A 164 10.38 -1.96 -6.77
C TYR A 164 10.67 -2.81 -5.54
N ALA A 165 10.07 -4.00 -5.45
CA ALA A 165 10.25 -4.91 -4.32
C ALA A 165 11.70 -5.37 -4.17
N ALA A 166 12.34 -5.78 -5.27
CA ALA A 166 13.75 -6.16 -5.28
C ALA A 166 14.66 -5.01 -4.80
N LEU A 167 14.48 -3.80 -5.34
CA LEU A 167 15.23 -2.61 -4.91
C LEU A 167 15.06 -2.30 -3.42
N CYS A 168 13.84 -2.47 -2.89
CA CYS A 168 13.58 -2.28 -1.46
C CYS A 168 14.38 -3.26 -0.61
N GLN A 169 14.36 -4.54 -0.97
CA GLN A 169 15.05 -5.59 -0.22
C GLN A 169 16.56 -5.42 -0.26
N GLU A 170 17.14 -5.03 -1.39
CA GLU A 170 18.56 -4.67 -1.51
C GLU A 170 18.95 -3.54 -0.55
N ASN A 171 18.02 -2.64 -0.25
CA ASN A 171 18.25 -1.51 0.64
C ASN A 171 17.72 -1.74 2.08
N GLY A 172 17.40 -2.97 2.45
CA GLY A 172 16.98 -3.34 3.80
C GLY A 172 15.58 -2.91 4.20
N LEU A 173 14.70 -2.59 3.23
CA LEU A 173 13.31 -2.24 3.47
C LEU A 173 12.38 -3.38 3.03
N VAL A 174 11.36 -3.66 3.84
CA VAL A 174 10.29 -4.59 3.47
C VAL A 174 9.36 -3.90 2.45
N PRO A 175 9.14 -4.44 1.25
CA PRO A 175 8.16 -3.89 0.33
C PRO A 175 6.74 -4.28 0.71
N ILE A 176 5.82 -3.30 0.79
CA ILE A 176 4.39 -3.54 0.64
C ILE A 176 4.07 -3.47 -0.85
N VAL A 177 3.69 -4.61 -1.42
CA VAL A 177 3.32 -4.77 -2.83
C VAL A 177 1.81 -4.60 -2.94
N GLU A 178 1.34 -3.54 -3.62
CA GLU A 178 -0.07 -3.16 -3.68
C GLU A 178 -0.58 -3.16 -5.14
N PRO A 179 -0.92 -4.34 -5.70
CA PRO A 179 -1.57 -4.46 -7.01
C PRO A 179 -3.08 -4.28 -6.85
N GLU A 180 -3.55 -3.02 -6.73
CA GLU A 180 -4.94 -2.73 -6.42
C GLU A 180 -5.81 -2.66 -7.67
N ILE A 181 -6.87 -3.44 -7.68
CA ILE A 181 -7.98 -3.32 -8.62
C ILE A 181 -8.99 -2.35 -8.03
N LEU A 182 -9.35 -1.32 -8.82
CA LEU A 182 -10.27 -0.28 -8.39
C LEU A 182 -11.72 -0.79 -8.44
N MET A 183 -12.53 -0.26 -7.52
CA MET A 183 -13.97 -0.55 -7.44
C MET A 183 -14.80 0.37 -8.34
N ASP A 184 -14.16 1.31 -9.06
CA ASP A 184 -14.85 2.18 -10.02
C ASP A 184 -15.36 1.33 -11.20
N GLY A 185 -16.58 1.61 -11.64
CA GLY A 185 -17.21 0.93 -12.77
C GLY A 185 -18.37 0.01 -12.40
N SER A 186 -18.86 -0.71 -13.40
CA SER A 186 -20.08 -1.54 -13.32
C SER A 186 -19.84 -3.05 -13.35
N HIS A 187 -18.59 -3.47 -13.16
CA HIS A 187 -18.20 -4.89 -13.17
C HIS A 187 -18.88 -5.69 -12.03
N THR A 188 -19.11 -6.95 -12.28
CA THR A 188 -19.66 -7.88 -11.28
C THR A 188 -18.56 -8.34 -10.31
N ILE A 189 -18.95 -9.03 -9.25
CA ILE A 189 -17.98 -9.63 -8.33
C ILE A 189 -17.19 -10.75 -9.00
N GLU A 190 -17.80 -11.48 -9.94
CA GLU A 190 -17.15 -12.52 -10.74
C GLU A 190 -16.08 -11.95 -11.65
N ASP A 191 -16.36 -10.80 -12.31
CA ASP A 191 -15.36 -10.10 -13.11
C ASP A 191 -14.17 -9.67 -12.24
N SER A 192 -14.47 -9.08 -11.07
CA SER A 192 -13.45 -8.69 -10.09
C SER A 192 -12.60 -9.89 -9.63
N PHE A 193 -13.24 -11.05 -9.39
CA PHE A 193 -12.54 -12.28 -9.01
C PHE A 193 -11.54 -12.73 -10.07
N VAL A 194 -11.99 -12.84 -11.33
CA VAL A 194 -11.15 -13.31 -12.46
C VAL A 194 -9.96 -12.38 -12.67
N ILE A 195 -10.20 -11.07 -12.67
CA ILE A 195 -9.14 -10.07 -12.85
C ILE A 195 -8.18 -10.06 -11.66
N THR A 196 -8.69 -10.19 -10.43
CA THR A 196 -7.83 -10.27 -9.24
C THR A 196 -6.93 -11.51 -9.29
N GLU A 197 -7.45 -12.66 -9.72
CA GLU A 197 -6.68 -13.90 -9.91
C GLU A 197 -5.56 -13.71 -10.93
N GLU A 198 -5.85 -13.11 -12.10
CA GLU A 198 -4.87 -12.82 -13.15
C GLU A 198 -3.77 -11.86 -12.67
N VAL A 199 -4.17 -10.75 -12.04
CA VAL A 199 -3.23 -9.73 -11.55
C VAL A 199 -2.32 -10.27 -10.47
N LEU A 200 -2.84 -11.05 -9.53
CA LEU A 200 -2.03 -11.67 -8.47
C LEU A 200 -1.06 -12.71 -9.04
N HIS A 201 -1.52 -13.60 -9.93
CA HIS A 201 -0.63 -14.57 -10.59
C HIS A 201 0.50 -13.88 -11.34
N THR A 202 0.18 -12.86 -12.14
CA THR A 202 1.19 -12.09 -12.89
C THR A 202 2.15 -11.38 -11.94
N THR A 203 1.65 -10.78 -10.86
CA THR A 203 2.49 -10.11 -9.86
C THR A 203 3.47 -11.09 -9.19
N PHE A 204 3.01 -12.26 -8.74
CA PHE A 204 3.90 -13.24 -8.13
C PHE A 204 4.87 -13.88 -9.14
N TYR A 205 4.46 -14.06 -10.39
CA TYR A 205 5.38 -14.48 -11.45
C TYR A 205 6.53 -13.48 -11.64
N GLU A 206 6.23 -12.19 -11.69
CA GLU A 206 7.23 -11.13 -11.81
C GLU A 206 8.12 -11.00 -10.55
N LEU A 207 7.52 -11.12 -9.35
CA LEU A 207 8.27 -11.15 -8.08
C LEU A 207 9.28 -12.31 -8.05
N TYR A 208 8.87 -13.49 -8.49
CA TYR A 208 9.74 -14.64 -8.62
C TYR A 208 10.86 -14.40 -9.64
N GLY A 209 10.55 -13.79 -10.79
CA GLY A 209 11.53 -13.45 -11.82
C GLY A 209 12.58 -12.41 -11.39
N GLN A 210 12.31 -11.65 -10.33
CA GLN A 210 13.22 -10.66 -9.74
C GLN A 210 13.89 -11.17 -8.43
N ASP A 211 13.80 -12.47 -8.14
CA ASP A 211 14.37 -13.09 -6.94
C ASP A 211 13.93 -12.42 -5.62
N VAL A 212 12.70 -11.90 -5.56
CA VAL A 212 12.16 -11.27 -4.35
C VAL A 212 11.96 -12.31 -3.25
N LEU A 213 12.53 -12.07 -2.07
CA LEU A 213 12.33 -12.89 -0.88
C LEU A 213 10.90 -12.70 -0.36
N LEU A 214 10.04 -13.70 -0.56
CA LEU A 214 8.61 -13.61 -0.21
C LEU A 214 8.37 -13.50 1.30
N GLU A 215 9.21 -14.10 2.13
CA GLU A 215 9.17 -13.96 3.60
C GLU A 215 9.49 -12.54 4.08
N GLY A 216 10.09 -11.73 3.22
CA GLY A 216 10.48 -10.35 3.49
C GLY A 216 9.59 -9.30 2.80
N MET A 217 8.33 -9.62 2.49
CA MET A 217 7.36 -8.69 1.90
C MET A 217 6.00 -8.75 2.60
N VAL A 218 5.14 -7.77 2.33
CA VAL A 218 3.71 -7.78 2.69
C VAL A 218 2.90 -7.52 1.43
N LEU A 219 1.86 -8.31 1.21
CA LEU A 219 0.91 -8.07 0.13
C LEU A 219 -0.20 -7.13 0.61
N LYS A 220 -0.57 -6.13 -0.21
CA LYS A 220 -1.72 -5.25 0.03
C LYS A 220 -2.68 -5.30 -1.17
N PRO A 221 -3.55 -6.30 -1.25
CA PRO A 221 -4.51 -6.44 -2.34
C PRO A 221 -5.79 -5.65 -2.05
N ASN A 222 -6.63 -5.52 -3.08
CA ASN A 222 -8.06 -5.23 -2.93
C ASN A 222 -8.80 -6.42 -2.32
N MET A 223 -10.00 -6.20 -1.81
CA MET A 223 -11.01 -7.24 -1.67
C MET A 223 -11.75 -7.43 -3.00
N VAL A 224 -12.28 -8.63 -3.24
CA VAL A 224 -13.06 -8.95 -4.45
C VAL A 224 -14.45 -8.35 -4.29
N LEU A 225 -14.75 -7.30 -5.04
CA LEU A 225 -15.96 -6.48 -4.90
C LEU A 225 -16.66 -6.25 -6.22
N SER A 226 -17.99 -6.12 -6.20
CA SER A 226 -18.73 -5.51 -7.30
C SER A 226 -18.37 -4.03 -7.45
N GLY A 227 -18.30 -3.53 -8.69
CA GLY A 227 -18.06 -2.12 -8.97
C GLY A 227 -19.11 -1.19 -8.35
N TYR A 228 -18.75 0.07 -8.10
CA TYR A 228 -19.66 1.05 -7.50
C TYR A 228 -20.94 1.27 -8.31
N GLU A 229 -20.88 1.13 -9.63
CA GLU A 229 -21.99 1.31 -10.56
C GLU A 229 -22.70 -0.01 -10.92
N CYS A 230 -22.26 -1.15 -10.37
CA CYS A 230 -22.91 -2.43 -10.58
C CYS A 230 -24.30 -2.41 -9.96
N SER A 231 -25.31 -2.85 -10.74
CA SER A 231 -26.71 -2.91 -10.29
C SER A 231 -26.95 -3.98 -9.21
N GLU A 232 -26.14 -5.03 -9.22
CA GLU A 232 -26.19 -6.13 -8.26
C GLU A 232 -24.98 -6.08 -7.34
N LYS A 233 -25.20 -5.76 -6.08
CA LYS A 233 -24.13 -5.75 -5.08
C LYS A 233 -24.02 -7.13 -4.44
N ALA A 234 -22.79 -7.61 -4.35
CA ALA A 234 -22.49 -8.85 -3.63
C ALA A 234 -22.72 -8.68 -2.12
N SER A 235 -23.10 -9.76 -1.46
CA SER A 235 -23.19 -9.81 0.00
C SER A 235 -21.81 -9.76 0.65
N VAL A 236 -21.77 -9.43 1.95
CA VAL A 236 -20.51 -9.45 2.73
C VAL A 236 -19.90 -10.85 2.73
N GLU A 237 -20.75 -11.88 2.82
CA GLU A 237 -20.33 -13.28 2.79
C GLU A 237 -19.69 -13.66 1.45
N ASP A 238 -20.28 -13.24 0.31
CA ASP A 238 -19.73 -13.51 -1.02
C ASP A 238 -18.37 -12.80 -1.20
N VAL A 239 -18.27 -11.55 -0.76
CA VAL A 239 -17.01 -10.78 -0.79
C VAL A 239 -15.93 -11.50 0.02
N ALA A 240 -16.24 -11.94 1.23
CA ALA A 240 -15.30 -12.65 2.08
C ALA A 240 -14.88 -14.00 1.48
N GLU A 241 -15.85 -14.80 0.99
CA GLU A 241 -15.58 -16.12 0.40
C GLU A 241 -14.69 -16.00 -0.84
N LEU A 242 -15.05 -15.12 -1.79
CA LEU A 242 -14.30 -14.97 -3.04
C LEU A 242 -12.93 -14.34 -2.80
N THR A 243 -12.83 -13.36 -1.90
CA THR A 243 -11.53 -12.78 -1.52
C THR A 243 -10.59 -13.84 -0.93
N VAL A 244 -11.05 -14.62 0.05
CA VAL A 244 -10.25 -15.68 0.65
C VAL A 244 -9.91 -16.76 -0.36
N THR A 245 -10.83 -17.07 -1.26
CA THR A 245 -10.62 -18.09 -2.32
C THR A 245 -9.51 -17.67 -3.28
N VAL A 246 -9.56 -16.45 -3.81
CA VAL A 246 -8.52 -15.98 -4.75
C VAL A 246 -7.16 -15.86 -4.08
N LEU A 247 -7.11 -15.37 -2.83
CA LEU A 247 -5.86 -15.28 -2.09
C LEU A 247 -5.23 -16.64 -1.81
N LYS A 248 -6.03 -17.65 -1.45
CA LYS A 248 -5.55 -19.04 -1.28
C LYS A 248 -5.02 -19.66 -2.56
N ARG A 249 -5.54 -19.25 -3.72
CA ARG A 249 -5.08 -19.76 -5.02
C ARG A 249 -3.77 -19.10 -5.47
N CYS A 250 -3.62 -17.80 -5.21
CA CYS A 250 -2.57 -17.00 -5.84
C CYS A 250 -1.40 -16.66 -4.92
N VAL A 251 -1.64 -16.53 -3.60
CA VAL A 251 -0.60 -16.04 -2.67
C VAL A 251 0.21 -17.19 -2.12
N PRO A 252 1.53 -17.24 -2.37
CA PRO A 252 2.40 -18.23 -1.77
C PRO A 252 2.39 -18.16 -0.24
N SER A 253 2.41 -19.32 0.41
CA SER A 253 2.40 -19.44 1.88
C SER A 253 3.64 -18.85 2.58
N ALA A 254 4.70 -18.53 1.80
CA ALA A 254 5.89 -17.87 2.28
C ALA A 254 5.66 -16.38 2.63
N VAL A 255 4.60 -15.75 2.06
CA VAL A 255 4.25 -14.36 2.38
C VAL A 255 3.72 -14.27 3.81
N PRO A 256 4.34 -13.47 4.71
CA PRO A 256 4.00 -13.48 6.14
C PRO A 256 2.59 -12.98 6.44
N GLY A 257 2.05 -12.10 5.58
CA GLY A 257 0.71 -11.57 5.80
C GLY A 257 0.20 -10.66 4.69
N ILE A 258 -1.07 -10.34 4.82
CA ILE A 258 -1.86 -9.54 3.90
C ILE A 258 -2.42 -8.34 4.67
N ALA A 259 -2.21 -7.14 4.15
CA ALA A 259 -2.77 -5.91 4.69
C ALA A 259 -3.88 -5.43 3.74
N PHE A 260 -5.14 -5.60 4.14
CA PHE A 260 -6.27 -5.13 3.35
C PHE A 260 -6.43 -3.61 3.40
N LEU A 261 -7.02 -3.06 2.35
CA LEU A 261 -7.69 -1.77 2.38
C LEU A 261 -9.20 -2.00 2.45
N SER A 262 -9.94 -1.10 3.11
CA SER A 262 -11.39 -1.20 3.27
C SER A 262 -12.18 -0.55 2.14
N GLY A 263 -11.54 -0.16 1.04
CA GLY A 263 -12.18 0.54 -0.05
C GLY A 263 -13.34 -0.26 -0.67
N GLY A 264 -14.45 0.40 -0.93
CA GLY A 264 -15.63 -0.19 -1.56
C GLY A 264 -16.67 -0.76 -0.62
N GLN A 265 -16.40 -0.79 0.69
CA GLN A 265 -17.34 -1.25 1.71
C GLN A 265 -17.52 -0.20 2.81
N SER A 266 -18.56 -0.35 3.62
CA SER A 266 -18.70 0.40 4.85
C SER A 266 -17.65 -0.05 5.88
N ASP A 267 -17.40 0.77 6.91
CA ASP A 267 -16.45 0.42 7.97
C ASP A 267 -16.89 -0.84 8.75
N GLU A 268 -18.22 -1.11 8.79
CA GLU A 268 -18.79 -2.28 9.46
C GLU A 268 -18.67 -3.55 8.61
N ASP A 269 -18.79 -3.43 7.28
CA ASP A 269 -18.76 -4.58 6.37
C ASP A 269 -17.32 -5.06 6.09
N ALA A 270 -16.33 -4.15 6.16
CA ALA A 270 -14.93 -4.44 5.89
C ALA A 270 -14.25 -5.16 7.07
#